data_e12b49a5002625f461a019bcd331ed0b
#
_entry.id   e12b49a5002625f461a019bcd331ed0b
#
_cell.length_a   1.000
_cell.length_b   1.000
_cell.length_c   1.000
_cell.angle_alpha   90.00
_cell.angle_beta   90.00
_cell.angle_gamma   90.00
#
_symmetry.space_group_name_H-M   'P 1'
#
loop_
_entity.id
_entity.type
_entity.pdbx_description
1 polymer ?
#
loop_
_entity_poly.entity_id
_entity_poly.type
_entity_poly.pdbx_seq_one_letter_code
_entity_poly.pdbx_strand_id
1 'polypeptide(L)'
;KNVITTAKMAAEKSKKTVVVLDTKTMLDGYYFLKNKDTDIDELKEAASRNYSVEITKAVRDTKIEDLSIEKDDFIGLVNGKIKYAKKSLKEVADAILDDLVTKNTITAVVVSGNEKDEASQKSIEEKLAGLKTANINGNQENYYYYLYIENKDPNMPEIAILTDSVSDLTDEDIEGLPIKVVPLRIDINGELYKDGVEISKSEFWHQMLDNNARIKTSQPSPQDFLNAYNKLFEKGYKKIISIHPSSKLSGTIQAAKVGRSLTNRENDIELIDSLGASLLQGFLVLGAAGKSVRGESFTEIINWVNNFRTKGKLLMIIPDLKYLEKGGRIGKASSTIAGALNMKPILTVNQGEVTVEKKVLGERNAQKYIEKYIERESKKQSIVLMSGWGGTPTELENVVRIYSEVENNPKINSLILNREIGAVIGAHAGPVYGVFIFPRLS
;
A
#
# COMPACT_ATOMS: atom_id res chain seq x y z
N LYS A 1 -0.85 36.29 2.54
CA LYS A 1 0.39 36.12 3.35
C LYS A 1 0.12 36.15 4.86
N ASN A 2 -0.68 37.11 5.38
CA ASN A 2 -0.89 37.24 6.83
C ASN A 2 -1.58 36.03 7.48
N VAL A 3 -2.57 35.44 6.82
CA VAL A 3 -3.30 34.25 7.35
C VAL A 3 -2.39 33.05 7.57
N ILE A 4 -1.51 32.75 6.60
CA ILE A 4 -0.55 31.62 6.70
C ILE A 4 0.45 31.86 7.82
N THR A 5 0.99 33.08 7.93
CA THR A 5 1.91 33.44 9.02
C THR A 5 1.25 33.30 10.39
N THR A 6 0.02 33.77 10.52
CA THR A 6 -0.76 33.65 11.77
C THR A 6 -1.05 32.17 12.09
N ALA A 7 -1.41 31.37 11.09
CA ALA A 7 -1.64 29.95 11.27
C ALA A 7 -0.38 29.18 11.71
N LYS A 8 0.79 29.50 11.12
CA LYS A 8 2.10 28.92 11.54
C LYS A 8 2.45 29.30 12.98
N MET A 9 2.27 30.56 13.36
CA MET A 9 2.49 31.01 14.74
C MET A 9 1.53 30.31 15.74
N ALA A 10 0.29 30.05 15.35
CA ALA A 10 -0.65 29.30 16.17
C ALA A 10 -0.27 27.82 16.28
N ALA A 11 0.24 27.22 15.19
CA ALA A 11 0.72 25.86 15.15
C ALA A 11 1.91 25.65 16.13
N GLU A 12 2.87 26.57 16.15
CA GLU A 12 4.03 26.55 17.06
C GLU A 12 3.64 26.58 18.54
N LYS A 13 2.51 27.20 18.86
CA LYS A 13 1.98 27.26 20.23
C LYS A 13 1.08 26.07 20.60
N SER A 14 0.76 25.22 19.66
CA SER A 14 -0.09 24.05 19.89
C SER A 14 0.65 22.95 20.65
N LYS A 15 -0.06 22.25 21.55
CA LYS A 15 0.42 21.02 22.18
C LYS A 15 0.22 19.78 21.28
N LYS A 16 -0.41 19.95 20.13
CA LYS A 16 -0.66 18.89 19.13
C LYS A 16 0.22 19.11 17.92
N THR A 17 0.52 18.05 17.19
CA THR A 17 1.14 18.17 15.87
C THR A 17 0.18 18.90 14.93
N VAL A 18 0.58 20.05 14.43
CA VAL A 18 -0.23 20.89 13.50
C VAL A 18 0.59 21.17 12.25
N VAL A 19 0.05 20.80 11.11
CA VAL A 19 0.63 21.11 9.81
C VAL A 19 -0.19 22.18 9.13
N VAL A 20 0.46 23.27 8.70
CA VAL A 20 -0.17 24.36 7.96
C VAL A 20 0.10 24.14 6.47
N LEU A 21 -0.95 23.89 5.70
CA LEU A 21 -0.90 23.74 4.25
C LEU A 21 -1.03 25.10 3.57
N ASP A 22 -0.05 25.43 2.72
CA ASP A 22 -0.05 26.67 1.94
C ASP A 22 -0.88 26.45 0.66
N THR A 23 -2.20 26.63 0.77
CA THR A 23 -3.12 26.58 -0.36
C THR A 23 -3.18 27.95 -1.05
N LYS A 24 -3.03 27.99 -2.36
CA LYS A 24 -3.05 29.23 -3.15
C LYS A 24 -4.44 29.57 -3.65
N THR A 25 -5.28 28.56 -3.79
CA THR A 25 -6.64 28.69 -4.29
C THR A 25 -7.63 27.89 -3.42
N MET A 26 -8.92 28.13 -3.63
CA MET A 26 -9.98 27.36 -2.98
C MET A 26 -9.95 25.88 -3.39
N LEU A 27 -9.58 25.60 -4.62
CA LEU A 27 -9.53 24.22 -5.14
C LEU A 27 -8.36 23.42 -4.58
N ASP A 28 -7.23 24.05 -4.27
CA ASP A 28 -6.14 23.40 -3.51
C ASP A 28 -6.66 22.95 -2.15
N GLY A 29 -7.40 23.81 -1.45
CA GLY A 29 -8.03 23.47 -0.16
C GLY A 29 -8.99 22.29 -0.27
N TYR A 30 -9.80 22.26 -1.33
CA TYR A 30 -10.72 21.14 -1.61
C TYR A 30 -9.95 19.84 -1.84
N TYR A 31 -8.85 19.88 -2.60
CA TYR A 31 -8.01 18.69 -2.84
C TYR A 31 -7.47 18.10 -1.54
N PHE A 32 -6.93 18.93 -0.66
CA PHE A 32 -6.43 18.46 0.64
C PHE A 32 -7.54 17.89 1.53
N LEU A 33 -8.71 18.51 1.54
CA LEU A 33 -9.86 17.99 2.31
C LEU A 33 -10.38 16.65 1.77
N LYS A 34 -10.43 16.50 0.45
CA LYS A 34 -10.84 15.26 -0.21
C LYS A 34 -9.90 14.09 0.12
N ASN A 35 -8.62 14.37 0.27
CA ASN A 35 -7.56 13.38 0.49
C ASN A 35 -7.00 13.42 1.92
N LYS A 36 -7.78 13.87 2.90
CA LYS A 36 -7.37 14.06 4.30
C LYS A 36 -6.79 12.85 5.01
N ASP A 37 -7.09 11.63 4.52
CA ASP A 37 -6.62 10.36 5.05
C ASP A 37 -5.31 9.87 4.39
N THR A 38 -4.72 10.68 3.49
CA THR A 38 -3.43 10.43 2.85
C THR A 38 -2.32 11.10 3.67
N ASP A 39 -1.13 10.52 3.63
CA ASP A 39 0.05 11.11 4.28
C ASP A 39 0.29 12.55 3.79
N ILE A 40 0.73 13.42 4.70
CA ILE A 40 0.83 14.86 4.45
C ILE A 40 1.93 15.20 3.43
N ASP A 41 3.03 14.46 3.41
CA ASP A 41 4.13 14.73 2.50
C ASP A 41 3.81 14.17 1.11
N GLU A 42 3.13 13.02 1.02
CA GLU A 42 2.55 12.50 -0.24
C GLU A 42 1.54 13.51 -0.83
N LEU A 43 0.70 14.12 0.01
CA LEU A 43 -0.25 15.16 -0.41
C LEU A 43 0.45 16.41 -0.95
N LYS A 44 1.49 16.89 -0.29
CA LYS A 44 2.27 18.08 -0.74
C LYS A 44 2.95 17.80 -2.07
N GLU A 45 3.54 16.63 -2.22
CA GLU A 45 4.20 16.23 -3.46
C GLU A 45 3.18 16.11 -4.60
N ALA A 46 2.04 15.45 -4.38
CA ALA A 46 0.96 15.37 -5.36
C ALA A 46 0.44 16.77 -5.73
N ALA A 47 0.19 17.65 -4.76
CA ALA A 47 -0.25 19.00 -5.00
C ALA A 47 0.73 19.84 -5.85
N SER A 48 2.03 19.54 -5.77
CA SER A 48 3.06 20.21 -6.59
C SER A 48 2.95 19.90 -8.08
N ARG A 49 2.34 18.78 -8.45
CA ARG A 49 2.11 18.32 -9.83
C ARG A 49 0.76 18.75 -10.40
N ASN A 50 -0.11 19.25 -9.55
CA ASN A 50 -1.49 19.61 -9.90
C ASN A 50 -1.58 21.09 -10.30
N TYR A 51 -2.59 21.41 -11.08
CA TYR A 51 -2.85 22.78 -11.49
C TYR A 51 -4.20 23.27 -10.97
N SER A 52 -4.16 24.42 -10.30
CA SER A 52 -5.33 25.17 -9.93
C SER A 52 -5.44 26.34 -10.91
N VAL A 53 -6.54 26.41 -11.64
CA VAL A 53 -6.78 27.38 -12.72
C VAL A 53 -7.96 28.28 -12.35
N GLU A 54 -7.81 29.55 -12.60
CA GLU A 54 -8.85 30.56 -12.47
C GLU A 54 -8.97 31.35 -13.77
N ILE A 55 -10.17 31.50 -14.33
CA ILE A 55 -10.42 32.25 -15.54
C ILE A 55 -11.34 33.44 -15.22
N THR A 56 -10.87 34.65 -15.51
CA THR A 56 -11.59 35.89 -15.24
C THR A 56 -11.28 36.96 -16.31
N LYS A 57 -11.81 38.19 -16.17
CA LYS A 57 -11.49 39.32 -17.03
C LYS A 57 -10.47 40.25 -16.40
N ALA A 58 -9.64 40.83 -17.23
CA ALA A 58 -8.74 41.93 -16.85
C ALA A 58 -9.52 43.20 -16.59
N VAL A 59 -9.30 43.82 -15.43
CA VAL A 59 -9.97 45.06 -15.05
C VAL A 59 -9.24 46.32 -15.56
N ARG A 60 -8.02 46.17 -16.05
CA ARG A 60 -7.18 47.25 -16.58
C ARG A 60 -6.08 46.70 -17.50
N ASP A 61 -5.53 47.60 -18.32
CA ASP A 61 -4.33 47.29 -19.12
C ASP A 61 -3.15 47.05 -18.20
N THR A 62 -2.38 46.02 -18.51
CA THR A 62 -1.16 45.71 -17.78
C THR A 62 -0.21 44.87 -18.65
N LYS A 63 1.06 44.81 -18.26
CA LYS A 63 2.07 43.95 -18.87
C LYS A 63 2.73 43.15 -17.79
N ILE A 64 2.79 41.82 -17.97
CA ILE A 64 3.44 40.87 -17.07
C ILE A 64 4.43 40.05 -17.89
N GLU A 65 5.70 40.26 -17.64
CA GLU A 65 6.79 39.66 -18.46
C GLU A 65 6.56 40.01 -19.96
N ASP A 66 6.39 39.01 -20.82
CA ASP A 66 6.12 39.20 -22.26
C ASP A 66 4.62 39.25 -22.61
N LEU A 67 3.74 39.08 -21.62
CA LEU A 67 2.30 39.04 -21.82
C LEU A 67 1.70 40.45 -21.70
N SER A 68 1.23 41.01 -22.83
CA SER A 68 0.41 42.24 -22.86
C SER A 68 -1.04 41.89 -22.63
N ILE A 69 -1.69 42.57 -21.69
CA ILE A 69 -3.07 42.35 -21.28
C ILE A 69 -3.81 43.67 -21.44
N GLU A 70 -4.85 43.69 -22.22
CA GLU A 70 -5.73 44.82 -22.35
C GLU A 70 -6.92 44.68 -21.40
N LYS A 71 -7.53 45.79 -21.02
CA LYS A 71 -8.77 45.76 -20.25
C LYS A 71 -9.83 44.93 -20.99
N ASP A 72 -10.59 44.14 -20.25
CA ASP A 72 -11.63 43.23 -20.72
C ASP A 72 -11.10 41.96 -21.45
N ASP A 73 -9.78 41.77 -21.58
CA ASP A 73 -9.24 40.48 -22.00
C ASP A 73 -9.60 39.40 -21.00
N PHE A 74 -9.83 38.17 -21.49
CA PHE A 74 -9.95 37.01 -20.63
C PHE A 74 -8.57 36.54 -20.21
N ILE A 75 -8.34 36.45 -18.92
CA ILE A 75 -7.07 36.02 -18.34
C ILE A 75 -7.21 34.71 -17.61
N GLY A 76 -6.20 33.87 -17.77
CA GLY A 76 -6.06 32.61 -17.08
C GLY A 76 -4.92 32.65 -16.05
N LEU A 77 -5.26 32.37 -14.80
CA LEU A 77 -4.30 32.22 -13.72
C LEU A 77 -4.05 30.72 -13.50
N VAL A 78 -2.80 30.33 -13.39
CA VAL A 78 -2.38 28.98 -13.03
C VAL A 78 -1.58 29.05 -11.75
N ASN A 79 -2.02 28.33 -10.73
CA ASN A 79 -1.43 28.35 -9.39
C ASN A 79 -1.25 29.80 -8.86
N GLY A 80 -2.28 30.64 -9.08
CA GLY A 80 -2.34 32.05 -8.65
C GLY A 80 -1.48 33.04 -9.45
N LYS A 81 -0.91 32.62 -10.60
CA LYS A 81 -0.13 33.50 -11.48
C LYS A 81 -0.82 33.64 -12.84
N ILE A 82 -0.96 34.87 -13.36
CA ILE A 82 -1.48 35.08 -14.71
C ILE A 82 -0.48 34.52 -15.71
N LYS A 83 -0.96 33.60 -16.57
CA LYS A 83 -0.17 32.97 -17.63
C LYS A 83 -0.75 33.11 -19.03
N TYR A 84 -2.04 33.39 -19.12
CA TYR A 84 -2.75 33.47 -20.39
C TYR A 84 -3.58 34.75 -20.44
N ALA A 85 -3.65 35.38 -21.64
CA ALA A 85 -4.59 36.47 -21.96
C ALA A 85 -5.06 36.25 -23.38
N LYS A 86 -6.37 36.29 -23.63
CA LYS A 86 -7.02 36.12 -24.93
C LYS A 86 -8.26 37.00 -25.05
N LYS A 87 -8.74 37.20 -26.27
CA LYS A 87 -9.88 38.03 -26.54
C LYS A 87 -11.22 37.35 -26.25
N SER A 88 -11.28 36.05 -26.17
CA SER A 88 -12.51 35.30 -25.85
C SER A 88 -12.31 34.30 -24.75
N LEU A 89 -13.37 33.94 -24.04
CA LEU A 89 -13.40 32.95 -22.96
C LEU A 89 -13.01 31.56 -23.49
N LYS A 90 -13.50 31.19 -24.67
CA LYS A 90 -13.14 29.93 -25.31
C LYS A 90 -11.64 29.84 -25.61
N GLU A 91 -11.03 30.87 -26.21
CA GLU A 91 -9.61 30.86 -26.56
C GLU A 91 -8.71 30.75 -25.31
N VAL A 92 -9.05 31.42 -24.20
CA VAL A 92 -8.25 31.28 -22.97
C VAL A 92 -8.41 29.90 -22.34
N ALA A 93 -9.61 29.34 -22.36
CA ALA A 93 -9.87 27.98 -21.87
C ALA A 93 -9.12 26.94 -22.72
N ASP A 94 -9.18 27.06 -24.06
CA ASP A 94 -8.48 26.19 -24.98
C ASP A 94 -6.97 26.24 -24.75
N ALA A 95 -6.37 27.40 -24.69
CA ALA A 95 -4.94 27.57 -24.48
C ALA A 95 -4.45 26.95 -23.17
N ILE A 96 -5.24 27.10 -22.10
CA ILE A 96 -4.94 26.50 -20.79
C ILE A 96 -5.00 24.97 -20.87
N LEU A 97 -6.08 24.43 -21.42
CA LEU A 97 -6.29 22.99 -21.44
C LEU A 97 -5.32 22.27 -22.40
N ASP A 98 -4.96 22.89 -23.53
CA ASP A 98 -3.97 22.37 -24.47
C ASP A 98 -2.56 22.26 -23.83
N ASP A 99 -2.23 23.17 -22.93
CA ASP A 99 -0.93 23.18 -22.23
C ASP A 99 -0.93 22.26 -21.00
N LEU A 100 -2.01 22.25 -20.22
CA LEU A 100 -2.02 21.61 -18.91
C LEU A 100 -2.59 20.19 -18.89
N VAL A 101 -3.49 19.83 -19.82
CA VAL A 101 -4.07 18.49 -19.92
C VAL A 101 -3.12 17.59 -20.74
N THR A 102 -2.55 16.62 -20.09
CA THR A 102 -1.55 15.72 -20.69
C THR A 102 -1.96 14.27 -20.52
N LYS A 103 -1.16 13.33 -21.06
CA LYS A 103 -1.33 11.88 -20.81
C LYS A 103 -1.21 11.49 -19.33
N ASN A 104 -0.68 12.37 -18.49
CA ASN A 104 -0.55 12.17 -17.06
C ASN A 104 -1.74 12.72 -16.26
N THR A 105 -2.67 13.41 -16.91
CA THR A 105 -3.88 13.92 -16.24
C THR A 105 -4.81 12.77 -15.88
N ILE A 106 -5.22 12.72 -14.61
CA ILE A 106 -6.08 11.68 -14.05
C ILE A 106 -7.53 12.13 -13.99
N THR A 107 -7.73 13.35 -13.47
CA THR A 107 -9.07 13.91 -13.25
C THR A 107 -9.05 15.43 -13.37
N ALA A 108 -10.20 16.00 -13.63
CA ALA A 108 -10.40 17.43 -13.57
C ALA A 108 -11.70 17.77 -12.83
N VAL A 109 -11.64 18.80 -11.98
CA VAL A 109 -12.83 19.41 -11.38
C VAL A 109 -13.07 20.75 -12.06
N VAL A 110 -14.26 20.97 -12.58
CA VAL A 110 -14.67 22.21 -13.25
C VAL A 110 -15.77 22.85 -12.44
N VAL A 111 -15.51 24.06 -11.97
CA VAL A 111 -16.52 24.89 -11.29
C VAL A 111 -16.83 26.07 -12.18
N SER A 112 -18.06 26.14 -12.72
CA SER A 112 -18.48 27.20 -13.62
C SER A 112 -19.16 28.33 -12.88
N GLY A 113 -18.85 29.57 -13.29
CA GLY A 113 -19.50 30.79 -12.81
C GLY A 113 -20.81 31.09 -13.55
N ASN A 114 -21.43 32.24 -13.18
CA ASN A 114 -22.71 32.66 -13.74
C ASN A 114 -22.64 33.12 -15.20
N GLU A 115 -21.49 33.65 -15.64
CA GLU A 115 -21.31 34.27 -16.96
C GLU A 115 -20.60 33.36 -17.99
N LYS A 116 -20.69 32.02 -17.81
CA LYS A 116 -20.15 31.06 -18.79
C LYS A 116 -20.90 31.15 -20.12
N ASP A 117 -20.19 30.96 -21.23
CA ASP A 117 -20.79 30.78 -22.56
C ASP A 117 -20.80 29.32 -23.03
N GLU A 118 -21.74 29.02 -23.93
CA GLU A 118 -21.88 27.63 -24.46
C GLU A 118 -20.64 27.16 -25.23
N ALA A 119 -19.94 28.06 -25.93
CA ALA A 119 -18.78 27.69 -26.73
C ALA A 119 -17.59 27.27 -25.89
N SER A 120 -17.32 27.99 -24.79
CA SER A 120 -16.28 27.64 -23.83
C SER A 120 -16.62 26.37 -23.05
N GLN A 121 -17.90 26.23 -22.64
CA GLN A 121 -18.34 25.02 -21.93
C GLN A 121 -18.16 23.77 -22.77
N LYS A 122 -18.62 23.80 -24.02
CA LYS A 122 -18.48 22.69 -24.96
C LYS A 122 -17.01 22.35 -25.22
N SER A 123 -16.15 23.35 -25.38
CA SER A 123 -14.73 23.13 -25.60
C SER A 123 -14.05 22.50 -24.40
N ILE A 124 -14.39 22.91 -23.17
CA ILE A 124 -13.87 22.30 -21.93
C ILE A 124 -14.31 20.83 -21.86
N GLU A 125 -15.58 20.53 -22.11
CA GLU A 125 -16.10 19.16 -22.11
C GLU A 125 -15.40 18.27 -23.15
N GLU A 126 -15.19 18.77 -24.37
CA GLU A 126 -14.49 18.05 -25.45
C GLU A 126 -13.01 17.76 -25.08
N LYS A 127 -12.29 18.75 -24.53
CA LYS A 127 -10.88 18.59 -24.15
C LYS A 127 -10.67 17.69 -22.93
N LEU A 128 -11.65 17.61 -22.05
CA LEU A 128 -11.63 16.72 -20.88
C LEU A 128 -12.30 15.37 -21.15
N ALA A 129 -12.75 15.12 -22.37
CA ALA A 129 -13.41 13.87 -22.77
C ALA A 129 -12.48 12.67 -22.48
N GLY A 130 -13.02 11.64 -21.81
CA GLY A 130 -12.26 10.44 -21.41
C GLY A 130 -11.56 10.54 -20.05
N LEU A 131 -11.53 11.72 -19.43
CA LEU A 131 -11.07 11.88 -18.04
C LEU A 131 -12.25 11.75 -17.07
N LYS A 132 -11.96 11.39 -15.83
CA LYS A 132 -12.92 11.49 -14.72
C LYS A 132 -13.11 12.96 -14.39
N THR A 133 -14.29 13.53 -14.70
CA THR A 133 -14.60 14.92 -14.46
C THR A 133 -15.70 15.10 -13.42
N ALA A 134 -15.60 16.17 -12.64
CA ALA A 134 -16.68 16.67 -11.79
C ALA A 134 -17.04 18.10 -12.21
N ASN A 135 -18.26 18.28 -12.70
CA ASN A 135 -18.77 19.58 -13.10
C ASN A 135 -19.67 20.14 -12.00
N ILE A 136 -19.34 21.32 -11.49
CA ILE A 136 -20.04 21.99 -10.40
C ILE A 136 -20.50 23.36 -10.90
N ASN A 137 -21.78 23.68 -10.71
CA ASN A 137 -22.25 25.05 -10.91
C ASN A 137 -22.00 25.85 -9.64
N GLY A 138 -20.97 26.71 -9.67
CA GLY A 138 -20.53 27.48 -8.51
C GLY A 138 -21.26 28.78 -8.31
N ASN A 139 -21.98 29.27 -9.35
CA ASN A 139 -22.69 30.56 -9.34
C ASN A 139 -21.85 31.74 -8.84
N GLN A 140 -20.50 31.64 -8.95
CA GLN A 140 -19.64 32.75 -8.53
C GLN A 140 -19.67 33.92 -9.53
N GLU A 141 -19.53 35.13 -9.00
CA GLU A 141 -19.32 36.34 -9.76
C GLU A 141 -17.84 36.57 -10.04
N ASN A 142 -17.52 37.33 -11.11
CA ASN A 142 -16.15 37.70 -11.49
C ASN A 142 -15.24 36.63 -12.01
N TYR A 143 -15.57 35.34 -11.81
CA TYR A 143 -14.81 34.21 -12.34
C TYR A 143 -15.72 33.36 -13.21
N TYR A 144 -15.27 33.07 -14.44
CA TYR A 144 -16.00 32.27 -15.41
C TYR A 144 -15.84 30.79 -15.12
N TYR A 145 -14.60 30.40 -14.76
CA TYR A 145 -14.25 29.00 -14.41
C TYR A 145 -13.19 28.98 -13.33
N TYR A 146 -13.34 27.98 -12.45
CA TYR A 146 -12.23 27.39 -11.68
C TYR A 146 -12.05 25.96 -12.16
N LEU A 147 -10.79 25.55 -12.43
CA LEU A 147 -10.47 24.19 -12.77
C LEU A 147 -9.37 23.68 -11.85
N TYR A 148 -9.51 22.45 -11.42
CA TYR A 148 -8.43 21.73 -10.75
C TYR A 148 -8.06 20.52 -11.59
N ILE A 149 -6.81 20.46 -12.07
CA ILE A 149 -6.28 19.43 -12.95
C ILE A 149 -5.32 18.60 -12.11
N GLU A 150 -5.70 17.35 -11.87
CA GLU A 150 -4.93 16.42 -11.07
C GLU A 150 -4.09 15.51 -12.00
N ASN A 151 -2.80 15.49 -11.75
CA ASN A 151 -1.85 14.71 -12.55
C ASN A 151 -1.22 13.60 -11.69
N LYS A 152 -1.03 12.42 -12.30
CA LYS A 152 -0.20 11.36 -11.71
C LYS A 152 1.27 11.73 -11.80
N ASP A 153 2.08 11.07 -10.99
CA ASP A 153 3.53 11.12 -11.13
C ASP A 153 3.92 10.54 -12.51
N PRO A 154 4.66 11.29 -13.35
CA PRO A 154 5.12 10.78 -14.64
C PRO A 154 6.03 9.54 -14.50
N ASN A 155 6.69 9.37 -13.35
CA ASN A 155 7.53 8.23 -13.04
C ASN A 155 6.78 7.10 -12.31
N MET A 156 5.49 7.28 -12.02
CA MET A 156 4.68 6.26 -11.35
C MET A 156 4.57 5.02 -12.22
N PRO A 157 4.88 3.83 -11.69
CA PRO A 157 4.71 2.58 -12.43
C PRO A 157 3.22 2.34 -12.79
N GLU A 158 2.97 1.68 -13.89
CA GLU A 158 1.59 1.42 -14.35
C GLU A 158 0.86 0.35 -13.53
N ILE A 159 1.62 -0.48 -12.78
CA ILE A 159 1.11 -1.64 -12.07
C ILE A 159 1.27 -1.43 -10.56
N ALA A 160 0.16 -1.46 -9.83
CA ALA A 160 0.17 -1.50 -8.37
C ALA A 160 0.16 -2.94 -7.86
N ILE A 161 0.74 -3.14 -6.68
CA ILE A 161 0.66 -4.39 -5.94
C ILE A 161 -0.25 -4.16 -4.74
N LEU A 162 -1.29 -4.98 -4.60
CA LEU A 162 -2.15 -4.97 -3.44
C LEU A 162 -1.91 -6.25 -2.65
N THR A 163 -1.83 -6.10 -1.34
CA THR A 163 -1.69 -7.22 -0.40
C THR A 163 -2.52 -6.96 0.86
N ASP A 164 -2.32 -7.74 1.88
CA ASP A 164 -2.95 -7.60 3.18
C ASP A 164 -1.94 -7.72 4.32
N SER A 165 -2.35 -7.43 5.56
CA SER A 165 -1.46 -7.37 6.71
C SER A 165 -0.83 -8.73 7.10
N VAL A 166 -1.33 -9.85 6.57
CA VAL A 166 -0.70 -11.17 6.75
C VAL A 166 0.70 -11.24 6.13
N SER A 167 1.05 -10.32 5.22
CA SER A 167 2.39 -10.25 4.60
C SER A 167 3.52 -9.91 5.58
N ASP A 168 3.19 -9.39 6.77
CA ASP A 168 4.12 -8.91 7.80
C ASP A 168 5.09 -7.79 7.34
N LEU A 169 4.79 -7.16 6.19
CA LEU A 169 5.52 -5.98 5.71
C LEU A 169 5.16 -4.75 6.57
N THR A 170 6.15 -3.92 6.84
CA THR A 170 5.99 -2.64 7.55
C THR A 170 5.94 -1.48 6.57
N ASP A 171 5.54 -0.31 7.03
CA ASP A 171 5.55 0.91 6.21
C ASP A 171 6.95 1.21 5.67
N GLU A 172 8.01 0.95 6.45
CA GLU A 172 9.41 1.09 6.03
C GLU A 172 9.76 0.14 4.85
N ASP A 173 9.27 -1.11 4.88
CA ASP A 173 9.53 -2.07 3.79
C ASP A 173 8.87 -1.67 2.47
N ILE A 174 7.77 -0.94 2.52
CA ILE A 174 6.96 -0.58 1.35
C ILE A 174 7.11 0.87 0.92
N GLU A 175 7.88 1.66 1.66
CA GLU A 175 8.10 3.08 1.36
C GLU A 175 8.64 3.27 -0.07
N GLY A 176 8.04 4.17 -0.83
CA GLY A 176 8.41 4.43 -2.23
C GLY A 176 8.04 3.32 -3.23
N LEU A 177 7.41 2.23 -2.79
CA LEU A 177 6.96 1.14 -3.65
C LEU A 177 5.45 1.23 -3.98
N PRO A 178 5.02 0.76 -5.15
CA PRO A 178 3.62 0.77 -5.57
C PRO A 178 2.80 -0.30 -4.83
N ILE A 179 2.89 -0.33 -3.51
CA ILE A 179 2.24 -1.33 -2.66
C ILE A 179 1.11 -0.70 -1.86
N LYS A 180 -0.02 -1.40 -1.77
CA LYS A 180 -1.11 -1.08 -0.84
C LYS A 180 -1.41 -2.30 0.02
N VAL A 181 -1.43 -2.09 1.34
CA VAL A 181 -1.82 -3.11 2.32
C VAL A 181 -3.27 -2.87 2.76
N VAL A 182 -4.08 -3.95 2.77
CA VAL A 182 -5.43 -3.96 3.34
C VAL A 182 -5.36 -4.66 4.69
N PRO A 183 -5.66 -3.99 5.81
CA PRO A 183 -5.54 -4.58 7.14
C PRO A 183 -6.61 -5.65 7.39
N LEU A 184 -6.23 -6.79 7.94
CA LEU A 184 -7.14 -7.74 8.56
C LEU A 184 -7.67 -7.17 9.88
N ARG A 185 -8.61 -7.87 10.49
CA ARG A 185 -9.20 -7.46 11.77
C ARG A 185 -8.89 -8.46 12.87
N ILE A 186 -8.61 -7.92 14.05
CA ILE A 186 -8.34 -8.65 15.27
C ILE A 186 -9.43 -8.32 16.27
N ASP A 187 -10.09 -9.33 16.79
CA ASP A 187 -11.02 -9.22 17.91
C ASP A 187 -10.29 -9.64 19.19
N ILE A 188 -10.15 -8.73 20.12
CA ILE A 188 -9.56 -8.98 21.44
C ILE A 188 -10.64 -8.70 22.49
N ASN A 189 -11.12 -9.74 23.15
CA ASN A 189 -12.17 -9.66 24.19
C ASN A 189 -13.47 -8.97 23.73
N GLY A 190 -13.80 -9.02 22.43
CA GLY A 190 -14.98 -8.39 21.84
C GLY A 190 -14.73 -6.99 21.28
N GLU A 191 -13.54 -6.44 21.41
CA GLU A 191 -13.11 -5.22 20.75
C GLU A 191 -12.41 -5.53 19.41
N LEU A 192 -12.80 -4.82 18.34
CA LEU A 192 -12.34 -5.07 16.99
C LEU A 192 -11.33 -4.02 16.55
N TYR A 193 -10.14 -4.47 16.15
CA TYR A 193 -9.02 -3.62 15.70
C TYR A 193 -8.60 -3.96 14.27
N LYS A 194 -8.14 -2.98 13.53
CA LYS A 194 -7.41 -3.17 12.26
C LYS A 194 -5.95 -3.46 12.55
N ASP A 195 -5.47 -4.60 12.08
CA ASP A 195 -4.10 -5.08 12.25
C ASP A 195 -3.07 -4.10 11.67
N GLY A 196 -2.11 -3.67 12.51
CA GLY A 196 -1.07 -2.72 12.14
C GLY A 196 -1.51 -1.26 11.98
N VAL A 197 -2.81 -0.95 12.19
CA VAL A 197 -3.38 0.40 12.08
C VAL A 197 -3.94 0.88 13.41
N GLU A 198 -4.78 0.07 14.06
CA GLU A 198 -5.48 0.41 15.31
C GLU A 198 -4.89 -0.34 16.51
N ILE A 199 -4.06 -1.35 16.25
CA ILE A 199 -3.28 -2.07 17.26
C ILE A 199 -1.87 -2.34 16.70
N SER A 200 -0.85 -2.00 17.48
CA SER A 200 0.54 -2.32 17.17
C SER A 200 0.87 -3.79 17.47
N LYS A 201 1.95 -4.31 16.86
CA LYS A 201 2.43 -5.67 17.13
C LYS A 201 2.77 -5.85 18.61
N SER A 202 3.46 -4.89 19.20
CA SER A 202 3.85 -4.92 20.63
C SER A 202 2.63 -4.95 21.56
N GLU A 203 1.60 -4.13 21.31
CA GLU A 203 0.35 -4.13 22.11
C GLU A 203 -0.37 -5.47 21.98
N PHE A 204 -0.43 -6.01 20.75
CA PHE A 204 -1.02 -7.32 20.53
C PHE A 204 -0.31 -8.42 21.33
N TRP A 205 1.03 -8.50 21.24
CA TRP A 205 1.78 -9.53 21.96
C TRP A 205 1.67 -9.39 23.46
N HIS A 206 1.64 -8.16 23.99
CA HIS A 206 1.40 -7.92 25.42
C HIS A 206 0.03 -8.49 25.84
N GLN A 207 -1.04 -8.22 25.10
CA GLN A 207 -2.37 -8.73 25.43
C GLN A 207 -2.49 -10.25 25.23
N MET A 208 -1.81 -10.80 24.22
CA MET A 208 -1.83 -12.23 23.96
C MET A 208 -1.14 -13.07 25.03
N LEU A 209 -0.04 -12.55 25.58
CA LEU A 209 0.74 -13.22 26.64
C LEU A 209 0.09 -13.07 28.02
N ASP A 210 -0.76 -12.07 28.21
CA ASP A 210 -1.58 -11.90 29.40
C ASP A 210 -2.76 -12.90 29.34
N ASN A 211 -2.53 -14.10 29.80
CA ASN A 211 -3.14 -15.43 29.68
C ASN A 211 -4.69 -15.54 29.63
N ASN A 212 -5.45 -14.45 29.60
CA ASN A 212 -6.92 -14.46 29.58
C ASN A 212 -7.54 -13.83 28.34
N ALA A 213 -6.76 -13.30 27.39
CA ALA A 213 -7.31 -12.64 26.21
C ALA A 213 -7.96 -13.66 25.26
N ARG A 214 -9.22 -13.41 24.91
CA ARG A 214 -9.91 -14.15 23.86
C ARG A 214 -9.65 -13.46 22.53
N ILE A 215 -8.76 -14.04 21.71
CA ILE A 215 -8.35 -13.48 20.45
C ILE A 215 -8.95 -14.25 19.28
N LYS A 216 -9.50 -13.50 18.29
CA LYS A 216 -9.97 -14.02 17.01
C LYS A 216 -9.49 -13.11 15.89
N THR A 217 -9.44 -13.64 14.69
CA THR A 217 -9.13 -12.87 13.48
C THR A 217 -10.26 -12.99 12.47
N SER A 218 -10.43 -11.96 11.66
CA SER A 218 -11.28 -12.01 10.49
C SER A 218 -10.61 -11.34 9.29
N GLN A 219 -10.91 -11.88 8.10
CA GLN A 219 -10.48 -11.31 6.84
C GLN A 219 -11.10 -9.93 6.60
N PRO A 220 -10.49 -9.07 5.76
CA PRO A 220 -11.12 -7.84 5.30
C PRO A 220 -12.42 -8.15 4.57
N SER A 221 -13.36 -7.22 4.60
CA SER A 221 -14.61 -7.35 3.84
C SER A 221 -14.38 -7.19 2.34
N PRO A 222 -15.26 -7.71 1.47
CA PRO A 222 -15.22 -7.40 0.04
C PRO A 222 -15.23 -5.88 -0.25
N GLN A 223 -15.92 -5.10 0.59
CA GLN A 223 -15.98 -3.64 0.45
C GLN A 223 -14.62 -2.98 0.74
N ASP A 224 -13.83 -3.50 1.69
CA ASP A 224 -12.48 -3.00 1.97
C ASP A 224 -11.58 -3.18 0.73
N PHE A 225 -11.69 -4.33 0.03
CA PHE A 225 -10.98 -4.59 -1.21
C PHE A 225 -11.47 -3.72 -2.37
N LEU A 226 -12.79 -3.59 -2.56
CA LEU A 226 -13.36 -2.71 -3.58
C LEU A 226 -12.82 -1.28 -3.42
N ASN A 227 -12.84 -0.76 -2.19
CA ASN A 227 -12.35 0.58 -1.88
C ASN A 227 -10.84 0.71 -2.18
N ALA A 228 -10.05 -0.32 -1.84
CA ALA A 228 -8.61 -0.33 -2.11
C ALA A 228 -8.31 -0.37 -3.62
N TYR A 229 -9.00 -1.20 -4.39
CA TYR A 229 -8.86 -1.25 -5.85
C TYR A 229 -9.22 0.09 -6.50
N ASN A 230 -10.37 0.66 -6.13
CA ASN A 230 -10.81 1.94 -6.68
C ASN A 230 -9.82 3.07 -6.36
N LYS A 231 -9.30 3.13 -5.13
CA LYS A 231 -8.27 4.12 -4.74
C LYS A 231 -7.00 3.99 -5.57
N LEU A 232 -6.55 2.76 -5.88
CA LEU A 232 -5.37 2.55 -6.72
C LEU A 232 -5.63 3.01 -8.16
N PHE A 233 -6.80 2.71 -8.72
CA PHE A 233 -7.15 3.21 -10.06
C PHE A 233 -7.32 4.74 -10.08
N GLU A 234 -7.87 5.32 -9.03
CA GLU A 234 -7.97 6.77 -8.86
C GLU A 234 -6.60 7.46 -8.77
N LYS A 235 -5.59 6.80 -8.21
CA LYS A 235 -4.19 7.26 -8.22
C LYS A 235 -3.53 7.18 -9.61
N GLY A 236 -4.16 6.55 -10.60
CA GLY A 236 -3.68 6.46 -11.98
C GLY A 236 -2.97 5.15 -12.35
N TYR A 237 -2.96 4.14 -11.48
CA TYR A 237 -2.50 2.81 -11.85
C TYR A 237 -3.41 2.19 -12.93
N LYS A 238 -2.83 1.49 -13.90
CA LYS A 238 -3.57 0.86 -14.98
C LYS A 238 -3.97 -0.57 -14.66
N LYS A 239 -3.13 -1.28 -13.92
CA LYS A 239 -3.28 -2.69 -13.56
C LYS A 239 -2.96 -2.91 -12.07
N ILE A 240 -3.52 -3.96 -11.48
CA ILE A 240 -3.28 -4.33 -10.09
C ILE A 240 -2.97 -5.83 -10.01
N ILE A 241 -1.89 -6.19 -9.32
CA ILE A 241 -1.61 -7.58 -8.92
C ILE A 241 -1.89 -7.68 -7.43
N SER A 242 -2.87 -8.50 -7.06
CA SER A 242 -3.38 -8.63 -5.68
C SER A 242 -2.93 -9.97 -5.12
N ILE A 243 -1.96 -9.95 -4.19
CA ILE A 243 -1.27 -11.14 -3.66
C ILE A 243 -1.70 -11.36 -2.21
N HIS A 244 -2.30 -12.51 -1.92
CA HIS A 244 -2.91 -12.83 -0.63
C HIS A 244 -2.38 -14.13 -0.04
N PRO A 245 -2.59 -14.37 1.29
CA PRO A 245 -2.18 -15.61 1.92
C PRO A 245 -2.89 -16.80 1.31
N SER A 246 -2.35 -17.98 1.56
CA SER A 246 -2.93 -19.23 1.10
C SER A 246 -4.42 -19.32 1.40
N SER A 247 -5.20 -19.70 0.39
CA SER A 247 -6.65 -19.96 0.49
C SER A 247 -6.99 -21.08 1.47
N LYS A 248 -6.02 -21.94 1.81
CA LYS A 248 -6.17 -22.98 2.85
C LYS A 248 -5.97 -22.44 4.28
N LEU A 249 -5.34 -21.28 4.43
CA LEU A 249 -5.09 -20.65 5.72
C LEU A 249 -6.08 -19.52 6.02
N SER A 250 -6.55 -18.82 4.97
CA SER A 250 -7.42 -17.65 5.13
C SER A 250 -8.41 -17.51 3.98
N GLY A 251 -9.60 -17.00 4.27
CA GLY A 251 -10.60 -16.61 3.27
C GLY A 251 -10.29 -15.25 2.59
N THR A 252 -9.18 -14.60 2.89
CA THR A 252 -8.83 -13.25 2.40
C THR A 252 -8.89 -13.16 0.87
N ILE A 253 -8.30 -14.12 0.15
CA ILE A 253 -8.34 -14.12 -1.32
C ILE A 253 -9.77 -14.26 -1.86
N GLN A 254 -10.67 -14.96 -1.15
CA GLN A 254 -12.06 -15.05 -1.56
C GLN A 254 -12.79 -13.72 -1.37
N ALA A 255 -12.54 -12.99 -0.28
CA ALA A 255 -13.07 -11.65 -0.09
C ALA A 255 -12.53 -10.68 -1.16
N ALA A 256 -11.22 -10.77 -1.48
CA ALA A 256 -10.61 -10.00 -2.56
C ALA A 256 -11.25 -10.30 -3.92
N LYS A 257 -11.58 -11.58 -4.20
CA LYS A 257 -12.28 -11.98 -5.44
C LYS A 257 -13.66 -11.35 -5.56
N VAL A 258 -14.42 -11.32 -4.48
CA VAL A 258 -15.73 -10.64 -4.46
C VAL A 258 -15.55 -9.12 -4.62
N GLY A 259 -14.59 -8.51 -3.91
CA GLY A 259 -14.28 -7.08 -4.07
C GLY A 259 -13.89 -6.72 -5.52
N ARG A 260 -13.09 -7.58 -6.18
CA ARG A 260 -12.73 -7.43 -7.60
C ARG A 260 -13.96 -7.45 -8.52
N SER A 261 -14.88 -8.40 -8.35
CA SER A 261 -16.08 -8.52 -9.18
C SER A 261 -17.06 -7.35 -9.03
N LEU A 262 -16.93 -6.56 -7.97
CA LEU A 262 -17.70 -5.33 -7.76
C LEU A 262 -17.09 -4.11 -8.45
N THR A 263 -15.87 -4.21 -9.00
CA THR A 263 -15.24 -3.12 -9.76
C THR A 263 -15.71 -3.11 -11.20
N ASN A 264 -15.71 -1.93 -11.84
CA ASN A 264 -15.91 -1.82 -13.30
C ASN A 264 -14.64 -2.20 -14.10
N ARG A 265 -13.57 -2.65 -13.41
CA ARG A 265 -12.24 -2.90 -13.96
C ARG A 265 -11.71 -4.28 -13.58
N GLU A 266 -12.59 -5.26 -13.50
CA GLU A 266 -12.26 -6.62 -13.08
C GLU A 266 -11.09 -7.23 -13.88
N ASN A 267 -11.05 -6.99 -15.20
CA ASN A 267 -10.01 -7.52 -16.11
C ASN A 267 -8.63 -6.85 -15.93
N ASP A 268 -8.56 -5.78 -15.14
CA ASP A 268 -7.31 -5.08 -14.83
C ASP A 268 -6.69 -5.52 -13.50
N ILE A 269 -7.31 -6.51 -12.84
CA ILE A 269 -6.88 -7.02 -11.53
C ILE A 269 -6.59 -8.51 -11.64
N GLU A 270 -5.35 -8.91 -11.34
CA GLU A 270 -4.98 -10.31 -11.17
C GLU A 270 -4.90 -10.67 -9.69
N LEU A 271 -5.52 -11.81 -9.32
CA LEU A 271 -5.50 -12.33 -7.95
C LEU A 271 -4.56 -13.53 -7.87
N ILE A 272 -3.62 -13.48 -6.95
CA ILE A 272 -2.64 -14.55 -6.75
C ILE A 272 -2.69 -15.08 -5.32
N ASP A 273 -2.94 -16.37 -5.19
CA ASP A 273 -2.73 -17.13 -3.96
C ASP A 273 -1.22 -17.35 -3.79
N SER A 274 -0.64 -16.80 -2.72
CA SER A 274 0.80 -16.92 -2.45
C SER A 274 1.24 -18.33 -2.06
N LEU A 275 0.29 -19.20 -1.75
CA LEU A 275 0.52 -20.53 -1.15
C LEU A 275 1.34 -20.47 0.15
N GLY A 276 1.37 -19.32 0.80
CA GLY A 276 2.11 -19.03 2.02
C GLY A 276 1.38 -18.06 2.93
N ALA A 277 2.12 -17.53 3.87
CA ALA A 277 1.72 -16.45 4.78
C ALA A 277 2.99 -15.77 5.29
N SER A 278 2.85 -14.63 5.98
CA SER A 278 3.96 -13.88 6.54
C SER A 278 5.00 -13.52 5.45
N LEU A 279 6.27 -13.60 5.73
CA LEU A 279 7.34 -13.24 4.79
C LEU A 279 7.42 -14.15 3.55
N LEU A 280 6.73 -15.31 3.49
CA LEU A 280 6.54 -16.02 2.22
C LEU A 280 5.71 -15.19 1.23
N GLN A 281 4.63 -14.57 1.71
CA GLN A 281 3.80 -13.64 0.94
C GLN A 281 4.54 -12.32 0.74
N GLY A 282 5.15 -11.77 1.79
CA GLY A 282 5.89 -10.50 1.76
C GLY A 282 6.99 -10.47 0.70
N PHE A 283 7.76 -11.55 0.55
CA PHE A 283 8.79 -11.67 -0.48
C PHE A 283 8.22 -11.54 -1.90
N LEU A 284 7.10 -12.18 -2.17
CA LEU A 284 6.44 -12.12 -3.48
C LEU A 284 5.92 -10.70 -3.77
N VAL A 285 5.39 -10.04 -2.75
CA VAL A 285 4.89 -8.66 -2.83
C VAL A 285 6.02 -7.69 -3.16
N LEU A 286 7.12 -7.74 -2.40
CA LEU A 286 8.30 -6.88 -2.63
C LEU A 286 8.93 -7.13 -4.00
N GLY A 287 9.06 -8.40 -4.39
CA GLY A 287 9.61 -8.76 -5.70
C GLY A 287 8.75 -8.27 -6.86
N ALA A 288 7.41 -8.41 -6.76
CA ALA A 288 6.47 -7.91 -7.75
C ALA A 288 6.51 -6.37 -7.86
N ALA A 289 6.57 -5.68 -6.71
CA ALA A 289 6.67 -4.23 -6.68
C ALA A 289 7.98 -3.72 -7.30
N GLY A 290 9.12 -4.34 -6.96
CA GLY A 290 10.41 -4.02 -7.56
C GLY A 290 10.43 -4.22 -9.07
N LYS A 291 9.74 -5.24 -9.59
CA LYS A 291 9.58 -5.47 -11.04
C LYS A 291 8.69 -4.42 -11.69
N SER A 292 7.61 -4.03 -11.03
CA SER A 292 6.74 -2.95 -11.49
C SER A 292 7.50 -1.62 -11.63
N VAL A 293 8.31 -1.27 -10.62
CA VAL A 293 9.16 -0.05 -10.66
C VAL A 293 10.16 -0.10 -11.82
N ARG A 294 10.67 -1.28 -12.17
CA ARG A 294 11.55 -1.45 -13.34
C ARG A 294 10.82 -1.44 -14.69
N GLY A 295 9.49 -1.30 -14.70
CA GLY A 295 8.69 -1.24 -15.92
C GLY A 295 8.45 -2.61 -16.58
N GLU A 296 8.64 -3.72 -15.85
CA GLU A 296 8.29 -5.05 -16.37
C GLU A 296 6.78 -5.16 -16.62
N SER A 297 6.40 -5.91 -17.63
CA SER A 297 5.00 -6.02 -18.03
C SER A 297 4.16 -6.79 -17.00
N PHE A 298 2.85 -6.55 -17.02
CA PHE A 298 1.88 -7.22 -16.14
C PHE A 298 2.00 -8.75 -16.19
N THR A 299 2.13 -9.31 -17.39
CA THR A 299 2.25 -10.75 -17.59
C THR A 299 3.59 -11.31 -17.06
N GLU A 300 4.69 -10.58 -17.27
CA GLU A 300 6.00 -11.01 -16.76
C GLU A 300 6.02 -11.05 -15.23
N ILE A 301 5.43 -10.04 -14.56
CA ILE A 301 5.36 -10.00 -13.10
C ILE A 301 4.49 -11.15 -12.58
N ILE A 302 3.32 -11.40 -13.18
CA ILE A 302 2.43 -12.52 -12.81
C ILE A 302 3.16 -13.86 -12.95
N ASN A 303 3.84 -14.07 -14.07
CA ASN A 303 4.61 -15.30 -14.33
C ASN A 303 5.73 -15.49 -13.30
N TRP A 304 6.41 -14.39 -12.95
CA TRP A 304 7.43 -14.42 -11.92
C TRP A 304 6.84 -14.83 -10.56
N VAL A 305 5.75 -14.18 -10.10
CA VAL A 305 5.11 -14.52 -8.83
C VAL A 305 4.66 -15.98 -8.81
N ASN A 306 4.00 -16.45 -9.88
CA ASN A 306 3.53 -17.83 -9.99
C ASN A 306 4.68 -18.86 -9.96
N ASN A 307 5.84 -18.52 -10.51
CA ASN A 307 7.01 -19.36 -10.49
C ASN A 307 7.67 -19.38 -9.09
N PHE A 308 7.71 -18.23 -8.40
CA PHE A 308 8.41 -18.12 -7.10
C PHE A 308 7.57 -18.55 -5.91
N ARG A 309 6.23 -18.47 -5.94
CA ARG A 309 5.37 -18.83 -4.81
C ARG A 309 5.51 -20.28 -4.34
N THR A 310 6.05 -21.17 -5.16
CA THR A 310 6.33 -22.56 -4.81
C THR A 310 7.78 -22.83 -4.41
N LYS A 311 8.66 -21.83 -4.55
CA LYS A 311 10.11 -21.99 -4.28
C LYS A 311 10.51 -21.54 -2.87
N GLY A 312 9.65 -20.77 -2.22
CA GLY A 312 9.87 -20.32 -0.85
C GLY A 312 9.76 -21.47 0.14
N LYS A 313 10.67 -21.51 1.11
CA LYS A 313 10.65 -22.47 2.21
C LYS A 313 10.59 -21.75 3.53
N LEU A 314 9.55 -22.03 4.32
CA LEU A 314 9.45 -21.65 5.71
C LEU A 314 9.89 -22.82 6.58
N LEU A 315 10.75 -22.58 7.57
CA LEU A 315 11.04 -23.48 8.66
C LEU A 315 10.75 -22.74 9.95
N MET A 316 9.72 -23.16 10.67
CA MET A 316 9.28 -22.50 11.90
C MET A 316 9.17 -23.46 13.07
N ILE A 317 9.41 -22.96 14.26
CA ILE A 317 9.24 -23.65 15.53
C ILE A 317 8.15 -22.92 16.30
N ILE A 318 7.15 -23.65 16.73
CA ILE A 318 6.04 -23.18 17.58
C ILE A 318 6.11 -23.99 18.87
N PRO A 319 6.40 -23.34 20.00
CA PRO A 319 6.55 -24.03 21.29
C PRO A 319 5.28 -24.76 21.74
N ASP A 320 4.10 -24.19 21.48
CA ASP A 320 2.81 -24.79 21.83
C ASP A 320 1.88 -24.86 20.61
N LEU A 321 1.70 -26.05 20.05
CA LEU A 321 0.82 -26.29 18.89
C LEU A 321 -0.68 -26.10 19.17
N LYS A 322 -1.08 -25.97 20.44
CA LYS A 322 -2.50 -25.73 20.80
C LYS A 322 -3.05 -24.45 20.18
N TYR A 323 -2.19 -23.44 19.95
CA TYR A 323 -2.61 -22.22 19.27
C TYR A 323 -3.07 -22.50 17.83
N LEU A 324 -2.29 -23.28 17.06
CA LEU A 324 -2.66 -23.69 15.70
C LEU A 324 -3.90 -24.58 15.67
N GLU A 325 -4.06 -25.48 16.66
CA GLU A 325 -5.22 -26.34 16.80
C GLU A 325 -6.47 -25.53 17.08
N LYS A 326 -6.44 -24.67 18.12
CA LYS A 326 -7.54 -23.78 18.51
C LYS A 326 -7.91 -22.81 17.38
N GLY A 327 -6.93 -22.34 16.63
CA GLY A 327 -7.11 -21.47 15.46
C GLY A 327 -7.62 -22.20 14.23
N GLY A 328 -7.61 -23.53 14.19
CA GLY A 328 -8.00 -24.35 13.04
C GLY A 328 -7.03 -24.29 11.85
N ARG A 329 -5.79 -23.80 12.03
CA ARG A 329 -4.75 -23.70 11.00
C ARG A 329 -3.62 -24.72 11.15
N ILE A 330 -3.82 -25.72 11.98
CA ILE A 330 -2.83 -26.78 12.20
C ILE A 330 -2.58 -27.68 10.98
N GLY A 331 -3.51 -27.74 10.05
CA GLY A 331 -3.38 -28.50 8.81
C GLY A 331 -3.03 -29.97 9.05
N LYS A 332 -2.09 -30.49 8.23
CA LYS A 332 -1.61 -31.89 8.36
C LYS A 332 -0.66 -32.11 9.54
N ALA A 333 -0.30 -31.06 10.28
CA ALA A 333 0.48 -31.19 11.50
C ALA A 333 -0.35 -31.71 12.69
N SER A 334 -1.68 -31.82 12.58
CA SER A 334 -2.59 -32.30 13.64
C SER A 334 -2.20 -33.66 14.23
N SER A 335 -1.72 -34.59 13.39
CA SER A 335 -1.21 -35.89 13.83
C SER A 335 0.03 -35.85 14.71
N THR A 336 0.60 -34.65 14.92
CA THR A 336 1.86 -34.43 15.65
C THR A 336 1.62 -34.10 17.12
N ILE A 337 0.41 -33.66 17.48
CA ILE A 337 0.07 -33.22 18.85
C ILE A 337 0.18 -34.36 19.86
N ALA A 338 -0.11 -35.59 19.44
CA ALA A 338 0.01 -36.79 20.29
C ALA A 338 1.45 -37.34 20.24
N GLY A 339 2.40 -36.70 20.89
CA GLY A 339 3.81 -37.12 20.81
C GLY A 339 4.56 -37.11 22.12
N ALA A 340 5.76 -37.76 22.10
CA ALA A 340 6.61 -37.94 23.26
C ALA A 340 7.05 -36.61 23.91
N LEU A 341 7.24 -36.68 25.21
CA LEU A 341 7.78 -35.57 26.01
C LEU A 341 9.07 -35.00 25.37
N ASN A 342 9.14 -33.67 25.23
CA ASN A 342 10.29 -32.94 24.65
C ASN A 342 10.52 -33.09 23.12
N MET A 343 9.55 -33.65 22.37
CA MET A 343 9.60 -33.67 20.89
C MET A 343 9.24 -32.28 20.34
N LYS A 344 10.13 -31.71 19.52
CA LYS A 344 9.94 -30.41 18.84
C LYS A 344 9.68 -30.64 17.34
N PRO A 345 8.47 -30.37 16.85
CA PRO A 345 8.23 -30.38 15.42
C PRO A 345 8.76 -29.08 14.79
N ILE A 346 9.50 -29.23 13.71
CA ILE A 346 9.81 -28.13 12.80
C ILE A 346 8.70 -28.13 11.76
N LEU A 347 7.99 -27.04 11.68
CA LEU A 347 6.86 -26.87 10.78
C LEU A 347 7.25 -26.12 9.51
N THR A 348 6.49 -26.34 8.47
CA THR A 348 6.62 -25.64 7.18
C THR A 348 5.23 -25.42 6.58
N VAL A 349 5.16 -24.58 5.54
CA VAL A 349 3.98 -24.48 4.68
C VAL A 349 4.30 -25.21 3.37
N ASN A 350 3.49 -26.18 3.02
CA ASN A 350 3.63 -26.95 1.79
C ASN A 350 2.29 -26.95 1.03
N GLN A 351 2.30 -26.51 -0.23
CA GLN A 351 1.10 -26.37 -1.05
C GLN A 351 -0.02 -25.57 -0.33
N GLY A 352 0.39 -24.52 0.38
CA GLY A 352 -0.52 -23.63 1.11
C GLY A 352 -1.03 -24.15 2.45
N GLU A 353 -0.53 -25.26 2.98
CA GLU A 353 -1.02 -25.91 4.19
C GLU A 353 0.13 -26.17 5.18
N VAL A 354 -0.13 -25.97 6.47
CA VAL A 354 0.86 -26.26 7.52
C VAL A 354 1.12 -27.77 7.60
N THR A 355 2.39 -28.14 7.54
CA THR A 355 2.84 -29.53 7.59
C THR A 355 4.08 -29.67 8.48
N VAL A 356 4.40 -30.90 8.86
CA VAL A 356 5.63 -31.19 9.60
C VAL A 356 6.78 -31.42 8.63
N GLU A 357 7.82 -30.64 8.75
CA GLU A 357 9.09 -30.85 8.03
C GLU A 357 9.93 -31.95 8.70
N LYS A 358 10.10 -31.84 10.02
CA LYS A 358 10.91 -32.76 10.81
C LYS A 358 10.47 -32.79 12.26
N LYS A 359 10.64 -33.92 12.94
CA LYS A 359 10.50 -34.04 14.39
C LYS A 359 11.90 -34.29 14.98
N VAL A 360 12.29 -33.54 16.01
CA VAL A 360 13.58 -33.65 16.68
C VAL A 360 13.39 -33.54 18.20
N LEU A 361 14.37 -34.02 18.96
CA LEU A 361 14.36 -33.93 20.43
C LEU A 361 15.05 -32.63 20.86
N GLY A 362 14.32 -31.76 21.57
CA GLY A 362 14.84 -30.54 22.17
C GLY A 362 15.09 -29.39 21.21
N GLU A 363 15.09 -28.20 21.76
CA GLU A 363 15.15 -26.91 21.05
C GLU A 363 16.43 -26.76 20.23
N ARG A 364 17.59 -27.03 20.83
CA ARG A 364 18.90 -26.87 20.15
C ARG A 364 19.04 -27.79 18.90
N ASN A 365 18.46 -28.98 18.93
CA ASN A 365 18.48 -29.85 17.76
C ASN A 365 17.55 -29.35 16.65
N ALA A 366 16.46 -28.67 16.99
CA ALA A 366 15.60 -28.03 16.00
C ALA A 366 16.32 -26.85 15.33
N GLN A 367 17.01 -26.00 16.10
CA GLN A 367 17.83 -24.92 15.56
C GLN A 367 18.94 -25.45 14.63
N LYS A 368 19.71 -26.45 15.10
CA LYS A 368 20.76 -27.11 14.27
C LYS A 368 20.23 -27.73 12.97
N TYR A 369 19.01 -28.21 12.97
CA TYR A 369 18.39 -28.70 11.73
C TYR A 369 18.16 -27.56 10.75
N ILE A 370 17.65 -26.41 11.21
CA ILE A 370 17.41 -25.21 10.40
C ILE A 370 18.76 -24.68 9.86
N GLU A 371 19.78 -24.54 10.71
CA GLU A 371 21.13 -24.13 10.34
C GLU A 371 21.69 -24.99 9.19
N LYS A 372 21.67 -26.32 9.37
CA LYS A 372 22.10 -27.28 8.33
C LYS A 372 21.25 -27.23 7.06
N TYR A 373 19.96 -26.93 7.19
CA TYR A 373 19.09 -26.76 6.02
C TYR A 373 19.53 -25.56 5.20
N ILE A 374 19.75 -24.40 5.85
CA ILE A 374 20.22 -23.17 5.23
C ILE A 374 21.57 -23.40 4.53
N GLU A 375 22.53 -24.00 5.22
CA GLU A 375 23.85 -24.35 4.65
C GLU A 375 23.74 -25.27 3.43
N ARG A 376 22.88 -26.29 3.50
CA ARG A 376 22.64 -27.20 2.38
C ARG A 376 22.10 -26.49 1.15
N GLU A 377 21.11 -25.61 1.33
CA GLU A 377 20.51 -24.88 0.21
C GLU A 377 21.48 -23.84 -0.36
N SER A 378 22.25 -23.14 0.48
CA SER A 378 23.29 -22.19 0.04
C SER A 378 24.43 -22.86 -0.74
N LYS A 379 24.73 -24.14 -0.51
CA LYS A 379 25.70 -24.90 -1.32
C LYS A 379 25.22 -25.14 -2.76
N LYS A 380 23.89 -25.27 -2.96
CA LYS A 380 23.31 -25.50 -4.28
C LYS A 380 23.24 -24.23 -5.12
N GLN A 381 22.88 -23.10 -4.48
CA GLN A 381 22.70 -21.80 -5.13
C GLN A 381 22.74 -20.66 -4.10
N SER A 382 22.94 -19.45 -4.56
CA SER A 382 22.72 -18.28 -3.68
C SER A 382 21.25 -18.19 -3.26
N ILE A 383 21.01 -17.85 -2.00
CA ILE A 383 19.69 -17.78 -1.40
C ILE A 383 19.42 -16.41 -0.81
N VAL A 384 18.14 -16.06 -0.69
CA VAL A 384 17.66 -14.96 0.14
C VAL A 384 17.15 -15.56 1.45
N LEU A 385 17.64 -15.05 2.56
CA LEU A 385 17.25 -15.43 3.91
C LEU A 385 16.50 -14.28 4.58
N MET A 386 15.35 -14.60 5.14
CA MET A 386 14.59 -13.72 6.01
C MET A 386 14.27 -14.47 7.30
N SER A 387 14.05 -13.74 8.39
CA SER A 387 13.72 -14.35 9.68
C SER A 387 12.64 -13.57 10.41
N GLY A 388 11.85 -14.29 11.20
CA GLY A 388 10.78 -13.71 11.99
C GLY A 388 10.59 -14.39 13.34
N TRP A 389 10.07 -13.64 14.28
CA TRP A 389 9.76 -14.08 15.62
C TRP A 389 8.51 -13.39 16.13
N GLY A 390 7.87 -13.99 17.13
CA GLY A 390 6.74 -13.37 17.82
C GLY A 390 6.53 -14.05 19.18
N GLY A 391 6.14 -13.28 20.17
CA GLY A 391 5.94 -13.76 21.54
C GLY A 391 6.85 -13.08 22.53
N THR A 392 7.83 -13.81 23.06
CA THR A 392 8.73 -13.31 24.10
C THR A 392 10.14 -13.04 23.55
N PRO A 393 11.03 -12.35 24.30
CA PRO A 393 12.43 -12.21 23.91
C PRO A 393 13.16 -13.54 23.63
N THR A 394 12.69 -14.64 24.19
CA THR A 394 13.26 -15.99 23.94
C THR A 394 13.14 -16.39 22.47
N GLU A 395 12.01 -16.09 21.82
CA GLU A 395 11.84 -16.39 20.38
C GLU A 395 12.77 -15.53 19.52
N LEU A 396 12.99 -14.27 19.89
CA LEU A 396 13.97 -13.41 19.26
C LEU A 396 15.40 -13.96 19.41
N GLU A 397 15.81 -14.31 20.63
CA GLU A 397 17.14 -14.89 20.90
C GLU A 397 17.37 -16.17 20.08
N ASN A 398 16.33 -17.00 19.96
CA ASN A 398 16.42 -18.25 19.21
C ASN A 398 16.62 -18.01 17.70
N VAL A 399 15.92 -17.03 17.11
CA VAL A 399 16.08 -16.74 15.68
C VAL A 399 17.39 -16.03 15.39
N VAL A 400 17.83 -15.13 16.27
CA VAL A 400 19.15 -14.46 16.18
C VAL A 400 20.27 -15.50 16.22
N ARG A 401 20.18 -16.49 17.09
CA ARG A 401 21.18 -17.59 17.19
C ARG A 401 21.27 -18.38 15.88
N ILE A 402 20.13 -18.74 15.26
CA ILE A 402 20.16 -19.43 13.96
C ILE A 402 20.88 -18.59 12.92
N TYR A 403 20.60 -17.29 12.87
CA TYR A 403 21.21 -16.38 11.90
C TYR A 403 22.71 -16.23 12.12
N SER A 404 23.17 -16.05 13.35
CA SER A 404 24.59 -15.84 13.68
C SER A 404 25.50 -17.01 13.25
N GLU A 405 24.96 -18.22 13.15
CA GLU A 405 25.71 -19.41 12.69
C GLU A 405 25.91 -19.44 11.15
N VAL A 406 25.12 -18.65 10.41
CA VAL A 406 25.11 -18.70 8.93
C VAL A 406 25.42 -17.34 8.27
N GLU A 407 25.48 -16.25 9.03
CA GLU A 407 25.61 -14.86 8.52
C GLU A 407 26.86 -14.61 7.67
N ASN A 408 27.96 -15.30 7.97
CA ASN A 408 29.24 -15.15 7.26
C ASN A 408 29.29 -15.91 5.91
N ASN A 409 28.22 -16.57 5.51
CA ASN A 409 28.20 -17.32 4.23
C ASN A 409 27.89 -16.35 3.06
N PRO A 410 28.83 -16.15 2.12
CA PRO A 410 28.67 -15.16 1.03
C PRO A 410 27.56 -15.51 0.02
N LYS A 411 27.02 -16.71 0.08
CA LYS A 411 25.87 -17.12 -0.75
C LYS A 411 24.51 -16.84 -0.12
N ILE A 412 24.50 -16.27 1.08
CA ILE A 412 23.28 -15.88 1.79
C ILE A 412 23.12 -14.36 1.68
N ASN A 413 22.02 -13.92 1.07
CA ASN A 413 21.62 -12.53 1.05
C ASN A 413 20.50 -12.33 2.07
N SER A 414 20.75 -11.56 3.10
CA SER A 414 19.73 -11.22 4.10
C SER A 414 18.88 -10.06 3.58
N LEU A 415 17.56 -10.23 3.59
CA LEU A 415 16.61 -9.21 3.13
C LEU A 415 15.89 -8.55 4.32
N ILE A 416 15.15 -9.35 5.09
CA ILE A 416 14.43 -8.90 6.28
C ILE A 416 14.82 -9.83 7.42
N LEU A 417 15.44 -9.28 8.46
CA LEU A 417 15.89 -10.06 9.60
C LEU A 417 15.14 -9.66 10.86
N ASN A 418 14.91 -10.67 11.70
CA ASN A 418 14.31 -10.50 13.04
C ASN A 418 12.98 -9.74 13.01
N ARG A 419 12.17 -9.98 11.96
CA ARG A 419 10.84 -9.38 11.83
C ARG A 419 9.94 -9.82 12.98
N GLU A 420 9.40 -8.88 13.73
CA GLU A 420 8.32 -9.17 14.65
C GLU A 420 7.07 -9.55 13.85
N ILE A 421 6.55 -10.75 14.09
CA ILE A 421 5.36 -11.29 13.41
C ILE A 421 4.11 -10.57 13.88
N GLY A 422 3.21 -10.23 12.95
CA GLY A 422 2.00 -9.47 13.21
C GLY A 422 0.91 -10.25 13.95
N ALA A 423 -0.10 -9.50 14.37
CA ALA A 423 -1.15 -10.00 15.23
C ALA A 423 -1.98 -11.13 14.59
N VAL A 424 -2.22 -11.08 13.28
CA VAL A 424 -2.99 -12.12 12.57
C VAL A 424 -2.30 -13.48 12.66
N ILE A 425 -1.00 -13.53 12.38
CA ILE A 425 -0.23 -14.79 12.47
C ILE A 425 -0.11 -15.20 13.95
N GLY A 426 0.22 -14.26 14.83
CA GLY A 426 0.36 -14.50 16.27
C GLY A 426 -0.89 -15.10 16.90
N ALA A 427 -2.08 -14.61 16.54
CA ALA A 427 -3.35 -15.12 17.05
C ALA A 427 -3.57 -16.62 16.78
N HIS A 428 -2.97 -17.15 15.71
CA HIS A 428 -3.09 -18.57 15.33
C HIS A 428 -1.87 -19.40 15.71
N ALA A 429 -0.66 -18.82 15.64
CA ALA A 429 0.58 -19.53 15.92
C ALA A 429 0.99 -19.51 17.39
N GLY A 430 0.56 -18.47 18.15
CA GLY A 430 1.16 -18.18 19.45
C GLY A 430 2.60 -17.76 19.31
N PRO A 431 3.40 -17.84 20.38
CA PRO A 431 4.83 -17.60 20.32
C PRO A 431 5.47 -18.48 19.23
N VAL A 432 6.29 -17.88 18.38
CA VAL A 432 6.84 -18.52 17.17
C VAL A 432 8.14 -17.88 16.75
N TYR A 433 9.03 -18.66 16.19
CA TYR A 433 10.18 -18.13 15.47
C TYR A 433 10.54 -19.03 14.28
N GLY A 434 11.21 -18.45 13.27
CA GLY A 434 11.58 -19.22 12.10
C GLY A 434 12.28 -18.42 11.02
N VAL A 435 12.61 -19.10 9.95
CA VAL A 435 13.31 -18.55 8.79
C VAL A 435 12.54 -18.82 7.51
N PHE A 436 12.69 -17.90 6.56
CA PHE A 436 12.11 -17.94 5.23
C PHE A 436 13.27 -17.94 4.23
N ILE A 437 13.30 -18.90 3.34
CA ILE A 437 14.41 -19.16 2.42
C ILE A 437 13.86 -19.15 1.00
N PHE A 438 14.45 -18.34 0.14
CA PHE A 438 14.16 -18.33 -1.29
C PHE A 438 15.45 -18.49 -2.10
N PRO A 439 15.38 -19.06 -3.31
CA PRO A 439 16.50 -18.92 -4.24
C PRO A 439 16.69 -17.43 -4.56
N ARG A 440 17.97 -17.03 -4.74
CA ARG A 440 18.26 -15.65 -5.16
C ARG A 440 17.61 -15.36 -6.50
N LEU A 441 17.07 -14.17 -6.64
CA LEU A 441 16.58 -13.66 -7.91
C LEU A 441 17.79 -13.45 -8.85
N SER A 442 17.76 -14.09 -9.99
CA SER A 442 18.72 -13.87 -11.09
C SER A 442 18.33 -12.63 -11.87
#